data_ec79024490746466d203f089ce45b290
#
_entry.id   ec79024490746466d203f089ce45b290
#
_cell.length_a   1.000
_cell.length_b   1.000
_cell.length_c   1.000
_cell.angle_alpha   90.00
_cell.angle_beta   90.00
_cell.angle_gamma   90.00
#
_symmetry.space_group_name_H-M   'P 1'
#
loop_
_entity.id
_entity.type
_entity.pdbx_description
1 polymer ?
#
loop_
_entity_poly.entity_id
_entity_poly.type
_entity_poly.pdbx_seq_one_letter_code
_entity_poly.pdbx_strand_id
1 'polypeptide(L)'
;MKDHHINLSPDNRNLIIFSLFLSALIVKLLIFFLITDPIIFNKYPYFAEKIAQGKDIGERLLDISPLYLLVNLFSYYIYGTNWEALVIFQIVIGSLNGVLIFLIGEKIFGKTTGIIAALILILYANITIIDLTLEPESLLIFLNSLTILLLINIKDASPSKYNYLLWLVAGMLIGLSVITKPNSLLLLIGVLIWMWFVEKNVTRKFQSALLLLIGVAIFVAPVTARNYLKFNDFVLTTADGGKVFFHGNGPGANGMARADLPFQGFIEEGMDDPDSAHALFRKTARAVSGRPLKPSECSNFWFDNTLHFIKSNSAWWFSLELEKFYLFWNKYEVHDIDSNYKTYITLSKTPLINYGVISILGILGLLLGLKYFRKAFLLYWIVFIYLGTTLIFFASSRYRIPAAPFMAVFAAYAIVYFLDLLKEKNYQATGIFLSAVIILGLLTNIPYRKEIADYNRWQNATRLHYSLGANSFFKKGLYEKAVEELKITIAMAPDFVPAYNLLGKSYAVLNNFEQAEINFRHVISLAPDLSEGYLNLGLLYRLKGD
;
A
#
# COMPACT_ATOMS: atom_id res chain seq x y z
N MET A 1 -1.53 27.97 28.25
CA MET A 1 -1.26 26.53 28.39
C MET A 1 0.08 26.39 29.14
N LYS A 2 0.04 26.02 30.39
CA LYS A 2 1.24 25.62 31.11
C LYS A 2 1.62 24.24 30.60
N ASP A 3 2.84 24.11 30.07
CA ASP A 3 3.43 22.82 29.73
C ASP A 3 3.52 21.97 30.99
N HIS A 4 2.52 21.13 31.23
CA HIS A 4 2.63 20.08 32.24
C HIS A 4 3.55 18.98 31.66
N HIS A 5 4.86 19.28 31.62
CA HIS A 5 5.87 18.23 31.52
C HIS A 5 5.86 17.47 32.85
N ILE A 6 4.99 16.46 32.96
CA ILE A 6 5.16 15.45 34.00
C ILE A 6 6.42 14.69 33.59
N ASN A 7 7.56 15.09 34.13
CA ASN A 7 8.81 14.33 34.04
C ASN A 7 8.60 13.03 34.80
N LEU A 8 8.25 11.97 34.04
CA LEU A 8 8.29 10.63 34.61
C LEU A 8 9.72 10.21 34.89
N SER A 9 9.90 9.36 35.91
CA SER A 9 11.12 8.58 36.01
C SER A 9 11.37 7.81 34.72
N PRO A 10 12.62 7.62 34.28
CA PRO A 10 12.97 6.82 33.10
C PRO A 10 12.26 5.45 33.07
N ASP A 11 12.07 4.83 34.22
CA ASP A 11 11.40 3.53 34.41
C ASP A 11 9.95 3.56 33.93
N ASN A 12 9.19 4.62 34.25
CA ASN A 12 7.79 4.74 33.81
C ASN A 12 7.66 4.96 32.30
N ARG A 13 8.63 5.59 31.65
CA ARG A 13 8.62 5.78 30.20
C ARG A 13 8.90 4.47 29.47
N ASN A 14 9.90 3.71 29.95
CA ASN A 14 10.24 2.41 29.40
C ASN A 14 9.08 1.41 29.54
N LEU A 15 8.36 1.45 30.67
CA LEU A 15 7.17 0.63 30.89
C LEU A 15 6.06 0.95 29.88
N ILE A 16 5.83 2.23 29.57
CA ILE A 16 4.86 2.64 28.55
C ILE A 16 5.26 2.12 27.16
N ILE A 17 6.52 2.30 26.77
CA ILE A 17 7.06 1.82 25.50
C ILE A 17 6.83 0.30 25.37
N PHE A 18 7.22 -0.46 26.41
CA PHE A 18 7.05 -1.90 26.45
C PHE A 18 5.58 -2.32 26.40
N SER A 19 4.71 -1.66 27.17
CA SER A 19 3.28 -1.94 27.19
C SER A 19 2.60 -1.66 25.85
N LEU A 20 2.95 -0.58 25.17
CA LEU A 20 2.43 -0.25 23.82
C LEU A 20 2.90 -1.27 22.78
N PHE A 21 4.18 -1.64 22.80
CA PHE A 21 4.71 -2.68 21.92
C PHE A 21 3.99 -4.01 22.13
N LEU A 22 3.90 -4.44 23.39
CA LEU A 22 3.28 -5.73 23.74
C LEU A 22 1.79 -5.76 23.38
N SER A 23 1.06 -4.67 23.65
CA SER A 23 -0.35 -4.56 23.29
C SER A 23 -0.55 -4.64 21.78
N ALA A 24 0.27 -3.94 20.99
CA ALA A 24 0.24 -4.00 19.53
C ALA A 24 0.52 -5.41 19.02
N LEU A 25 1.55 -6.06 19.58
CA LEU A 25 1.96 -7.40 19.21
C LEU A 25 0.85 -8.42 19.51
N ILE A 26 0.26 -8.36 20.72
CA ILE A 26 -0.82 -9.26 21.12
C ILE A 26 -2.04 -9.10 20.21
N VAL A 27 -2.49 -7.86 19.97
CA VAL A 27 -3.66 -7.60 19.11
C VAL A 27 -3.43 -8.18 17.70
N LYS A 28 -2.27 -7.95 17.10
CA LYS A 28 -1.96 -8.42 15.74
C LYS A 28 -1.78 -9.93 15.67
N LEU A 29 -1.14 -10.56 16.66
CA LEU A 29 -1.02 -12.01 16.73
C LEU A 29 -2.38 -12.68 16.96
N LEU A 30 -3.24 -12.15 17.83
CA LEU A 30 -4.59 -12.66 18.01
C LEU A 30 -5.37 -12.62 16.69
N ILE A 31 -5.31 -11.51 15.95
CA ILE A 31 -5.97 -11.40 14.65
C ILE A 31 -5.35 -12.38 13.65
N PHE A 32 -4.03 -12.52 13.61
CA PHE A 32 -3.33 -13.49 12.75
C PHE A 32 -3.83 -14.91 12.98
N PHE A 33 -3.94 -15.34 14.24
CA PHE A 33 -4.44 -16.68 14.58
C PHE A 33 -5.95 -16.86 14.38
N LEU A 34 -6.73 -15.77 14.37
CA LEU A 34 -8.17 -15.82 14.06
C LEU A 34 -8.46 -15.92 12.57
N ILE A 35 -7.51 -15.51 11.72
CA ILE A 35 -7.62 -15.63 10.27
C ILE A 35 -7.14 -17.03 9.88
N THR A 36 -8.08 -17.95 9.71
CA THR A 36 -7.81 -19.38 9.42
C THR A 36 -7.49 -19.66 7.95
N ASP A 37 -7.52 -18.65 7.10
CA ASP A 37 -7.35 -18.82 5.66
C ASP A 37 -5.88 -18.73 5.23
N PRO A 38 -5.50 -19.49 4.20
CA PRO A 38 -4.15 -19.42 3.67
C PRO A 38 -3.83 -18.00 3.19
N ILE A 39 -2.60 -17.55 3.48
CA ILE A 39 -2.08 -16.28 2.95
C ILE A 39 -2.20 -16.34 1.43
N ILE A 40 -2.94 -15.39 0.85
CA ILE A 40 -3.11 -15.32 -0.59
C ILE A 40 -1.77 -15.01 -1.22
N PHE A 41 -1.42 -15.78 -2.23
CA PHE A 41 -0.18 -15.67 -2.95
C PHE A 41 -0.08 -14.29 -3.61
N ASN A 42 0.99 -13.54 -3.28
CA ASN A 42 1.27 -12.22 -3.81
C ASN A 42 2.47 -12.28 -4.79
N LYS A 43 2.62 -11.24 -5.60
CA LYS A 43 3.69 -11.13 -6.58
C LYS A 43 5.11 -11.20 -5.97
N TYR A 44 5.32 -10.65 -4.78
CA TYR A 44 6.63 -10.64 -4.13
C TYR A 44 7.14 -12.03 -3.78
N PRO A 45 6.38 -12.89 -3.07
CA PRO A 45 6.72 -14.29 -2.86
C PRO A 45 6.97 -15.05 -4.17
N TYR A 46 6.10 -14.86 -5.16
CA TYR A 46 6.20 -15.53 -6.45
C TYR A 46 7.51 -15.22 -7.19
N PHE A 47 7.89 -13.94 -7.27
CA PHE A 47 9.13 -13.57 -7.94
C PHE A 47 10.37 -13.91 -7.11
N ALA A 48 10.30 -13.83 -5.78
CA ALA A 48 11.39 -14.27 -4.90
C ALA A 48 11.68 -15.76 -5.10
N GLU A 49 10.65 -16.60 -5.15
CA GLU A 49 10.80 -18.02 -5.43
C GLU A 49 11.41 -18.29 -6.81
N LYS A 50 10.93 -17.61 -7.87
CA LYS A 50 11.52 -17.76 -9.22
C LYS A 50 12.99 -17.39 -9.25
N ILE A 51 13.38 -16.27 -8.63
CA ILE A 51 14.79 -15.84 -8.58
C ILE A 51 15.63 -16.84 -7.80
N ALA A 52 15.14 -17.34 -6.65
CA ALA A 52 15.84 -18.32 -5.83
C ALA A 52 16.06 -19.66 -6.59
N GLN A 53 15.13 -20.01 -7.49
CA GLN A 53 15.26 -21.16 -8.40
C GLN A 53 16.18 -20.87 -9.61
N GLY A 54 16.86 -19.73 -9.67
CA GLY A 54 17.74 -19.34 -10.78
C GLY A 54 17.02 -18.91 -12.06
N LYS A 55 15.70 -18.68 -12.00
CA LYS A 55 14.92 -18.21 -13.16
C LYS A 55 15.05 -16.70 -13.33
N ASP A 56 15.34 -16.25 -14.55
CA ASP A 56 15.30 -14.82 -14.86
C ASP A 56 13.84 -14.34 -14.99
N ILE A 57 13.51 -13.26 -14.29
CA ILE A 57 12.19 -12.62 -14.36
C ILE A 57 12.16 -11.45 -15.37
N GLY A 58 13.27 -11.22 -16.10
CA GLY A 58 13.34 -10.21 -17.16
C GLY A 58 12.95 -8.81 -16.67
N GLU A 59 12.22 -8.10 -17.54
CA GLU A 59 11.76 -6.72 -17.27
C GLU A 59 10.81 -6.60 -16.07
N ARG A 60 10.28 -7.72 -15.53
CA ARG A 60 9.46 -7.75 -14.32
C ARG A 60 10.21 -7.19 -13.10
N LEU A 61 11.54 -7.27 -13.13
CA LEU A 61 12.39 -6.69 -12.09
C LEU A 61 12.18 -5.17 -11.92
N LEU A 62 11.71 -4.49 -12.97
CA LEU A 62 11.41 -3.05 -12.97
C LEU A 62 9.99 -2.71 -12.48
N ASP A 63 9.15 -3.73 -12.21
CA ASP A 63 7.77 -3.57 -11.74
C ASP A 63 7.62 -3.82 -10.24
N ILE A 64 8.72 -4.19 -9.57
CA ILE A 64 8.71 -4.68 -8.20
C ILE A 64 9.57 -3.79 -7.32
N SER A 65 9.08 -3.52 -6.10
CA SER A 65 9.85 -2.83 -5.07
C SER A 65 11.18 -3.56 -4.79
N PRO A 66 12.34 -2.96 -5.06
CA PRO A 66 13.62 -3.63 -4.90
C PRO A 66 13.90 -4.10 -3.47
N LEU A 67 13.68 -3.24 -2.46
CA LEU A 67 13.93 -3.61 -1.07
C LEU A 67 13.01 -4.74 -0.61
N TYR A 68 11.72 -4.62 -0.91
CA TYR A 68 10.77 -5.62 -0.43
C TYR A 68 10.94 -6.98 -1.13
N LEU A 69 11.37 -6.98 -2.39
CA LEU A 69 11.78 -8.20 -3.09
C LEU A 69 12.98 -8.86 -2.39
N LEU A 70 14.00 -8.07 -1.98
CA LEU A 70 15.14 -8.59 -1.24
C LEU A 70 14.73 -9.18 0.11
N VAL A 71 13.80 -8.55 0.83
CA VAL A 71 13.24 -9.08 2.09
C VAL A 71 12.53 -10.42 1.86
N ASN A 72 11.74 -10.53 0.80
CA ASN A 72 11.08 -11.80 0.44
C ASN A 72 12.10 -12.87 0.03
N LEU A 73 13.11 -12.51 -0.74
CA LEU A 73 14.18 -13.43 -1.16
C LEU A 73 14.97 -13.96 0.05
N PHE A 74 15.31 -13.06 0.98
CA PHE A 74 15.99 -13.44 2.23
C PHE A 74 15.11 -14.38 3.07
N SER A 75 13.81 -14.08 3.20
CA SER A 75 12.86 -14.96 3.89
C SER A 75 12.80 -16.35 3.22
N TYR A 76 12.78 -16.40 1.90
CA TYR A 76 12.75 -17.66 1.17
C TYR A 76 14.02 -18.51 1.41
N TYR A 77 15.20 -17.90 1.44
CA TYR A 77 16.45 -18.64 1.72
C TYR A 77 16.52 -19.21 3.14
N ILE A 78 15.85 -18.58 4.11
CA ILE A 78 15.85 -19.06 5.50
C ILE A 78 14.71 -20.05 5.77
N TYR A 79 13.51 -19.75 5.28
CA TYR A 79 12.29 -20.45 5.65
C TYR A 79 11.61 -21.18 4.48
N GLY A 80 12.21 -21.15 3.28
CA GLY A 80 11.60 -21.73 2.07
C GLY A 80 10.29 -21.02 1.72
N THR A 81 9.28 -21.81 1.43
CA THR A 81 7.92 -21.31 1.09
C THR A 81 7.05 -21.03 2.32
N ASN A 82 7.63 -21.05 3.53
CA ASN A 82 6.91 -20.66 4.75
C ASN A 82 6.83 -19.14 4.89
N TRP A 83 5.87 -18.53 4.18
CA TRP A 83 5.66 -17.09 4.18
C TRP A 83 5.05 -16.55 5.47
N GLU A 84 4.55 -17.41 6.36
CA GLU A 84 4.05 -17.01 7.69
C GLU A 84 5.15 -16.39 8.54
N ALA A 85 6.39 -16.87 8.41
CA ALA A 85 7.54 -16.28 9.09
C ALA A 85 7.76 -14.81 8.70
N LEU A 86 7.55 -14.46 7.41
CA LEU A 86 7.64 -13.08 6.94
C LEU A 86 6.47 -12.23 7.45
N VAL A 87 5.27 -12.80 7.58
CA VAL A 87 4.12 -12.10 8.20
C VAL A 87 4.40 -11.81 9.66
N ILE A 88 4.96 -12.76 10.41
CA ILE A 88 5.35 -12.55 11.82
C ILE A 88 6.39 -11.43 11.92
N PHE A 89 7.38 -11.40 11.04
CA PHE A 89 8.34 -10.30 10.97
C PHE A 89 7.64 -8.94 10.73
N GLN A 90 6.67 -8.87 9.82
CA GLN A 90 5.88 -7.65 9.57
C GLN A 90 5.03 -7.25 10.78
N ILE A 91 4.45 -8.22 11.50
CA ILE A 91 3.72 -7.97 12.76
C ILE A 91 4.63 -7.30 13.80
N VAL A 92 5.87 -7.76 13.94
CA VAL A 92 6.86 -7.15 14.85
C VAL A 92 7.18 -5.72 14.42
N ILE A 93 7.49 -5.48 13.15
CA ILE A 93 7.74 -4.14 12.60
C ILE A 93 6.52 -3.23 12.79
N GLY A 94 5.33 -3.73 12.48
CA GLY A 94 4.08 -3.00 12.67
C GLY A 94 3.77 -2.69 14.14
N SER A 95 4.22 -3.53 15.07
CA SER A 95 4.12 -3.26 16.50
C SER A 95 5.10 -2.17 16.96
N LEU A 96 6.31 -2.16 16.40
CA LEU A 96 7.29 -1.08 16.61
C LEU A 96 6.80 0.26 16.05
N ASN A 97 6.00 0.28 14.98
CA ASN A 97 5.37 1.51 14.48
C ASN A 97 4.52 2.20 15.54
N GLY A 98 3.76 1.45 16.36
CA GLY A 98 3.03 2.01 17.49
C GLY A 98 3.94 2.75 18.48
N VAL A 99 5.09 2.18 18.79
CA VAL A 99 6.11 2.83 19.65
C VAL A 99 6.68 4.08 18.99
N LEU A 100 7.04 4.02 17.71
CA LEU A 100 7.58 5.19 17.00
C LEU A 100 6.58 6.35 16.99
N ILE A 101 5.30 6.06 16.77
CA ILE A 101 4.23 7.07 16.77
C ILE A 101 4.01 7.65 18.18
N PHE A 102 4.09 6.83 19.23
CA PHE A 102 4.11 7.34 20.60
C PHE A 102 5.24 8.36 20.78
N LEU A 103 6.49 8.01 20.41
CA LEU A 103 7.65 8.84 20.58
C LEU A 103 7.58 10.14 19.76
N ILE A 104 7.07 10.08 18.54
CA ILE A 104 6.84 11.24 17.68
C ILE A 104 5.78 12.16 18.30
N GLY A 105 4.63 11.60 18.69
CA GLY A 105 3.53 12.34 19.30
C GLY A 105 3.95 13.01 20.63
N GLU A 106 4.68 12.28 21.47
CA GLU A 106 5.26 12.79 22.73
C GLU A 106 6.16 14.00 22.48
N LYS A 107 7.05 13.89 21.49
CA LYS A 107 7.99 14.97 21.14
C LYS A 107 7.29 16.21 20.57
N ILE A 108 6.25 16.05 19.76
CA ILE A 108 5.59 17.17 19.07
C ILE A 108 4.53 17.82 19.95
N PHE A 109 3.63 17.03 20.56
CA PHE A 109 2.43 17.53 21.24
C PHE A 109 2.32 17.10 22.72
N GLY A 110 3.27 16.33 23.22
CA GLY A 110 3.30 15.86 24.60
C GLY A 110 2.86 14.42 24.78
N LYS A 111 3.17 13.89 25.98
CA LYS A 111 3.07 12.46 26.31
C LYS A 111 1.68 11.87 26.11
N THR A 112 0.64 12.55 26.59
CA THR A 112 -0.75 12.07 26.47
C THR A 112 -1.15 11.92 25.01
N THR A 113 -0.77 12.89 24.17
CA THR A 113 -0.98 12.82 22.72
C THR A 113 -0.25 11.62 22.12
N GLY A 114 1.00 11.36 22.52
CA GLY A 114 1.75 10.21 22.04
C GLY A 114 1.06 8.88 22.38
N ILE A 115 0.61 8.71 23.63
CA ILE A 115 -0.09 7.49 24.08
C ILE A 115 -1.38 7.28 23.26
N ILE A 116 -2.21 8.33 23.15
CA ILE A 116 -3.49 8.23 22.42
C ILE A 116 -3.22 7.94 20.93
N ALA A 117 -2.20 8.57 20.33
CA ALA A 117 -1.83 8.31 18.93
C ALA A 117 -1.43 6.84 18.69
N ALA A 118 -0.63 6.26 19.59
CA ALA A 118 -0.26 4.86 19.52
C ALA A 118 -1.48 3.94 19.68
N LEU A 119 -2.38 4.23 20.62
CA LEU A 119 -3.61 3.45 20.81
C LEU A 119 -4.54 3.53 19.59
N ILE A 120 -4.71 4.71 18.99
CA ILE A 120 -5.47 4.86 17.74
C ILE A 120 -4.86 3.98 16.65
N LEU A 121 -3.53 3.98 16.51
CA LEU A 121 -2.84 3.18 15.49
C LEU A 121 -2.97 1.67 15.74
N ILE A 122 -2.84 1.23 16.99
CA ILE A 122 -3.00 -0.19 17.40
C ILE A 122 -4.40 -0.69 17.09
N LEU A 123 -5.41 0.16 17.29
CA LEU A 123 -6.81 -0.17 17.06
C LEU A 123 -7.28 0.08 15.62
N TYR A 124 -6.45 0.66 14.76
CA TYR A 124 -6.83 0.91 13.37
C TYR A 124 -6.77 -0.37 12.53
N ALA A 125 -7.95 -0.84 12.10
CA ALA A 125 -8.10 -2.12 11.41
C ALA A 125 -7.17 -2.25 10.19
N ASN A 126 -7.09 -1.21 9.35
CA ASN A 126 -6.39 -1.30 8.07
C ASN A 126 -4.84 -1.37 8.22
N ILE A 127 -4.27 -0.80 9.26
CA ILE A 127 -2.85 -0.99 9.61
C ILE A 127 -2.57 -2.46 9.93
N THR A 128 -3.46 -3.10 10.70
CA THR A 128 -3.31 -4.52 11.02
C THR A 128 -3.44 -5.38 9.76
N ILE A 129 -4.36 -5.05 8.85
CA ILE A 129 -4.51 -5.75 7.56
C ILE A 129 -3.20 -5.71 6.78
N ILE A 130 -2.57 -4.54 6.67
CA ILE A 130 -1.31 -4.37 5.95
C ILE A 130 -0.16 -5.16 6.60
N ASP A 131 -0.11 -5.22 7.91
CA ASP A 131 0.92 -6.00 8.62
C ASP A 131 0.73 -7.52 8.44
N LEU A 132 -0.50 -7.96 8.14
CA LEU A 132 -0.82 -9.36 7.87
C LEU A 132 -0.71 -9.74 6.39
N THR A 133 -0.46 -8.78 5.51
CA THR A 133 -0.34 -9.01 4.07
C THR A 133 1.10 -8.83 3.61
N LEU A 134 1.52 -9.61 2.60
CA LEU A 134 2.88 -9.56 2.08
C LEU A 134 3.07 -8.38 1.13
N GLU A 135 2.94 -7.15 1.67
CA GLU A 135 3.04 -5.89 0.97
C GLU A 135 4.08 -4.95 1.62
N PRO A 136 4.72 -4.07 0.85
CA PRO A 136 5.83 -3.25 1.33
C PRO A 136 5.43 -2.11 2.28
N GLU A 137 4.14 -1.82 2.44
CA GLU A 137 3.65 -0.65 3.18
C GLU A 137 4.01 -0.67 4.65
N SER A 138 4.00 -1.85 5.31
CA SER A 138 4.37 -1.98 6.72
C SER A 138 5.83 -1.56 6.96
N LEU A 139 6.74 -2.03 6.10
CA LEU A 139 8.15 -1.64 6.13
C LEU A 139 8.33 -0.16 5.78
N LEU A 140 7.60 0.35 4.81
CA LEU A 140 7.64 1.76 4.40
C LEU A 140 7.24 2.69 5.56
N ILE A 141 6.15 2.37 6.27
CA ILE A 141 5.68 3.12 7.44
C ILE A 141 6.76 3.15 8.52
N PHE A 142 7.39 2.00 8.77
CA PHE A 142 8.47 1.89 9.75
C PHE A 142 9.66 2.79 9.39
N LEU A 143 10.15 2.71 8.16
CA LEU A 143 11.26 3.52 7.67
C LEU A 143 10.95 5.02 7.74
N ASN A 144 9.76 5.43 7.32
CA ASN A 144 9.33 6.83 7.35
C ASN A 144 9.19 7.34 8.80
N SER A 145 8.59 6.56 9.70
CA SER A 145 8.42 6.92 11.11
C SER A 145 9.78 7.03 11.82
N LEU A 146 10.68 6.08 11.55
CA LEU A 146 12.04 6.11 12.10
C LEU A 146 12.83 7.31 11.58
N THR A 147 12.72 7.63 10.29
CA THR A 147 13.34 8.81 9.69
C THR A 147 12.86 10.09 10.36
N ILE A 148 11.55 10.25 10.54
CA ILE A 148 10.96 11.44 11.15
C ILE A 148 11.40 11.56 12.61
N LEU A 149 11.36 10.47 13.37
CA LEU A 149 11.82 10.47 14.77
C LEU A 149 13.30 10.84 14.87
N LEU A 150 14.15 10.30 14.00
CA LEU A 150 15.57 10.62 13.94
C LEU A 150 15.78 12.11 13.66
N LEU A 151 15.10 12.68 12.67
CA LEU A 151 15.20 14.08 12.29
C LEU A 151 14.76 15.02 13.42
N ILE A 152 13.66 14.70 14.11
CA ILE A 152 13.21 15.47 15.28
C ILE A 152 14.29 15.46 16.37
N ASN A 153 14.94 14.32 16.61
CA ASN A 153 16.03 14.23 17.60
C ASN A 153 17.29 15.00 17.18
N ILE A 154 17.63 15.02 15.89
CA ILE A 154 18.76 15.83 15.38
C ILE A 154 18.54 17.31 15.66
N LYS A 155 17.32 17.81 15.50
CA LYS A 155 16.97 19.21 15.80
C LYS A 155 17.19 19.58 17.25
N ASP A 156 16.85 18.68 18.17
CA ASP A 156 16.90 18.92 19.61
C ASP A 156 18.33 18.71 20.20
N ALA A 157 19.25 18.12 19.41
CA ALA A 157 20.59 17.82 19.83
C ALA A 157 21.53 19.04 19.73
N SER A 158 22.40 19.19 20.71
CA SER A 158 23.51 20.17 20.62
C SER A 158 24.44 19.83 19.44
N PRO A 159 25.04 20.83 18.78
CA PRO A 159 25.95 20.63 17.66
C PRO A 159 27.14 19.75 18.05
N SER A 160 27.24 18.55 17.48
CA SER A 160 28.35 17.63 17.69
C SER A 160 28.77 16.95 16.38
N LYS A 161 29.96 16.33 16.36
CA LYS A 161 30.39 15.50 15.20
C LYS A 161 29.43 14.36 14.92
N TYR A 162 28.74 13.84 15.93
CA TYR A 162 27.75 12.76 15.77
C TYR A 162 26.51 13.20 14.97
N ASN A 163 26.16 14.49 14.96
CA ASN A 163 25.02 14.99 14.20
C ASN A 163 25.22 14.83 12.69
N TYR A 164 26.45 14.90 12.18
CA TYR A 164 26.73 14.65 10.76
C TYR A 164 26.46 13.19 10.38
N LEU A 165 26.86 12.23 11.24
CA LEU A 165 26.55 10.81 11.01
C LEU A 165 25.03 10.57 11.00
N LEU A 166 24.26 11.24 11.86
CA LEU A 166 22.80 11.10 11.90
C LEU A 166 22.13 11.62 10.62
N TRP A 167 22.68 12.65 9.96
CA TRP A 167 22.19 13.09 8.65
C TRP A 167 22.44 12.05 7.55
N LEU A 168 23.60 11.40 7.56
CA LEU A 168 23.88 10.29 6.67
C LEU A 168 22.90 9.14 6.90
N VAL A 169 22.68 8.75 8.15
CA VAL A 169 21.71 7.69 8.52
C VAL A 169 20.29 8.07 8.10
N ALA A 170 19.87 9.33 8.29
CA ALA A 170 18.57 9.81 7.81
C ALA A 170 18.45 9.67 6.28
N GLY A 171 19.52 10.03 5.54
CA GLY A 171 19.60 9.81 4.09
C GLY A 171 19.52 8.33 3.72
N MET A 172 20.20 7.44 4.44
CA MET A 172 20.13 5.99 4.22
C MET A 172 18.69 5.47 4.43
N LEU A 173 18.01 5.89 5.48
CA LEU A 173 16.61 5.50 5.74
C LEU A 173 15.67 6.02 4.64
N ILE A 174 15.87 7.25 4.15
CA ILE A 174 15.11 7.77 2.99
C ILE A 174 15.44 6.95 1.75
N GLY A 175 16.70 6.61 1.49
CA GLY A 175 17.12 5.77 0.36
C GLY A 175 16.44 4.39 0.39
N LEU A 176 16.39 3.75 1.56
CA LEU A 176 15.64 2.50 1.77
C LEU A 176 14.13 2.70 1.51
N SER A 177 13.55 3.81 1.96
CA SER A 177 12.14 4.14 1.66
C SER A 177 11.91 4.32 0.16
N VAL A 178 12.84 4.97 -0.58
CA VAL A 178 12.74 5.19 -2.03
C VAL A 178 12.80 3.89 -2.81
N ILE A 179 13.69 2.96 -2.45
CA ILE A 179 13.73 1.63 -3.09
C ILE A 179 12.63 0.70 -2.59
N THR A 180 11.86 1.10 -1.56
CA THR A 180 10.60 0.46 -1.18
C THR A 180 9.44 1.03 -1.99
N LYS A 181 9.31 2.34 -2.07
CA LYS A 181 8.31 3.05 -2.89
C LYS A 181 8.89 4.35 -3.44
N PRO A 182 8.93 4.56 -4.77
CA PRO A 182 9.59 5.72 -5.41
C PRO A 182 9.05 7.09 -4.96
N ASN A 183 7.76 7.19 -4.61
CA ASN A 183 7.14 8.43 -4.11
C ASN A 183 7.76 8.92 -2.79
N SER A 184 8.48 8.06 -2.07
CA SER A 184 9.26 8.46 -0.87
C SER A 184 10.39 9.43 -1.19
N LEU A 185 10.76 9.61 -2.46
CA LEU A 185 11.70 10.67 -2.86
C LEU A 185 11.17 12.07 -2.51
N LEU A 186 9.84 12.25 -2.45
CA LEU A 186 9.23 13.50 -2.01
C LEU A 186 9.51 13.79 -0.52
N LEU A 187 9.78 12.76 0.30
CA LEU A 187 10.19 12.97 1.69
C LEU A 187 11.56 13.67 1.76
N LEU A 188 12.50 13.33 0.85
CA LEU A 188 13.79 14.01 0.75
C LEU A 188 13.59 15.52 0.51
N ILE A 189 12.70 15.89 -0.40
CA ILE A 189 12.39 17.31 -0.69
C ILE A 189 11.88 18.01 0.58
N GLY A 190 10.94 17.39 1.30
CA GLY A 190 10.42 17.95 2.55
C GLY A 190 11.47 18.09 3.63
N VAL A 191 12.38 17.13 3.74
CA VAL A 191 13.49 17.19 4.71
C VAL A 191 14.46 18.31 4.36
N LEU A 192 14.79 18.53 3.08
CA LEU A 192 15.63 19.63 2.64
C LEU A 192 14.98 20.99 2.93
N ILE A 193 13.66 21.13 2.70
CA ILE A 193 12.90 22.33 3.05
C ILE A 193 12.90 22.54 4.58
N TRP A 194 12.60 21.48 5.34
CA TRP A 194 12.58 21.54 6.80
C TRP A 194 13.94 21.91 7.40
N MET A 195 15.02 21.33 6.87
CA MET A 195 16.39 21.64 7.28
C MET A 195 16.69 23.14 7.09
N TRP A 196 16.14 23.77 6.04
CA TRP A 196 16.30 25.21 5.81
C TRP A 196 15.71 26.06 6.93
N PHE A 197 14.63 25.61 7.57
CA PHE A 197 14.02 26.32 8.71
C PHE A 197 14.72 26.03 10.04
N VAL A 198 15.33 24.87 10.19
CA VAL A 198 15.87 24.39 11.47
C VAL A 198 17.34 24.76 11.63
N GLU A 199 18.17 24.58 10.61
CA GLU A 199 19.59 24.88 10.67
C GLU A 199 19.83 26.34 10.25
N LYS A 200 20.47 27.10 11.11
CA LYS A 200 20.76 28.53 10.84
C LYS A 200 22.09 28.73 10.10
N ASN A 201 23.06 27.87 10.33
CA ASN A 201 24.38 27.97 9.73
C ASN A 201 24.38 27.44 8.29
N VAL A 202 24.71 28.31 7.34
CA VAL A 202 24.69 27.99 5.90
C VAL A 202 25.62 26.82 5.54
N THR A 203 26.85 26.84 6.07
CA THR A 203 27.84 25.77 5.83
C THR A 203 27.33 24.42 6.33
N ARG A 204 26.73 24.39 7.52
CA ARG A 204 26.12 23.18 8.08
C ARG A 204 24.94 22.70 7.25
N LYS A 205 24.10 23.61 6.73
CA LYS A 205 23.03 23.22 5.79
C LYS A 205 23.56 22.43 4.62
N PHE A 206 24.59 22.95 3.93
CA PHE A 206 25.19 22.28 2.78
C PHE A 206 25.84 20.94 3.15
N GLN A 207 26.56 20.89 4.27
CA GLN A 207 27.20 19.64 4.73
C GLN A 207 26.13 18.59 5.08
N SER A 208 25.08 18.95 5.81
CA SER A 208 23.97 18.06 6.15
C SER A 208 23.20 17.60 4.92
N ALA A 209 22.94 18.52 3.98
CA ALA A 209 22.29 18.17 2.70
C ALA A 209 23.13 17.20 1.88
N LEU A 210 24.46 17.43 1.81
CA LEU A 210 25.35 16.54 1.09
C LEU A 210 25.36 15.13 1.71
N LEU A 211 25.46 15.02 3.04
CA LEU A 211 25.42 13.73 3.73
C LEU A 211 24.08 13.03 3.57
N LEU A 212 22.98 13.77 3.62
CA LEU A 212 21.65 13.24 3.35
C LEU A 212 21.56 12.67 1.93
N LEU A 213 22.05 13.40 0.92
CA LEU A 213 22.07 12.95 -0.48
C LEU A 213 22.97 11.74 -0.68
N ILE A 214 24.16 11.72 -0.07
CA ILE A 214 25.06 10.56 -0.08
C ILE A 214 24.35 9.35 0.53
N GLY A 215 23.66 9.51 1.69
CA GLY A 215 22.91 8.45 2.32
C GLY A 215 21.83 7.87 1.42
N VAL A 216 21.06 8.71 0.71
CA VAL A 216 20.08 8.27 -0.29
C VAL A 216 20.77 7.53 -1.43
N ALA A 217 21.87 8.06 -1.96
CA ALA A 217 22.59 7.49 -3.08
C ALA A 217 23.14 6.09 -2.78
N ILE A 218 23.56 5.81 -1.54
CA ILE A 218 24.08 4.48 -1.13
C ILE A 218 23.11 3.35 -1.50
N PHE A 219 21.81 3.56 -1.40
CA PHE A 219 20.80 2.53 -1.70
C PHE A 219 20.17 2.70 -3.08
N VAL A 220 19.97 3.93 -3.55
CA VAL A 220 19.32 4.17 -4.84
C VAL A 220 20.27 3.93 -6.00
N ALA A 221 21.52 4.39 -5.92
CA ALA A 221 22.47 4.27 -7.04
C ALA A 221 22.78 2.81 -7.46
N PRO A 222 22.95 1.82 -6.54
CA PRO A 222 23.14 0.42 -6.95
C PRO A 222 21.93 -0.13 -7.71
N VAL A 223 20.69 0.23 -7.31
CA VAL A 223 19.47 -0.19 -8.01
C VAL A 223 19.41 0.43 -9.40
N THR A 224 19.69 1.73 -9.51
CA THR A 224 19.73 2.44 -10.79
C THR A 224 20.83 1.85 -11.72
N ALA A 225 22.02 1.60 -11.18
CA ALA A 225 23.12 0.99 -11.91
C ALA A 225 22.76 -0.42 -12.42
N ARG A 226 22.15 -1.26 -11.58
CA ARG A 226 21.63 -2.58 -11.98
C ARG A 226 20.64 -2.46 -13.14
N ASN A 227 19.68 -1.53 -13.05
CA ASN A 227 18.67 -1.31 -14.07
C ASN A 227 19.33 -0.92 -15.39
N TYR A 228 20.28 0.02 -15.35
CA TYR A 228 21.01 0.46 -16.54
C TYR A 228 21.86 -0.67 -17.16
N LEU A 229 22.61 -1.39 -16.36
CA LEU A 229 23.49 -2.47 -16.83
C LEU A 229 22.70 -3.65 -17.41
N LYS A 230 21.55 -4.00 -16.80
CA LYS A 230 20.75 -5.16 -17.26
C LYS A 230 19.84 -4.84 -18.44
N PHE A 231 19.25 -3.65 -18.49
CA PHE A 231 18.22 -3.31 -19.47
C PHE A 231 18.63 -2.19 -20.43
N ASN A 232 19.85 -1.64 -20.30
CA ASN A 232 20.30 -0.45 -21.03
C ASN A 232 19.26 0.69 -20.95
N ASP A 233 18.63 0.84 -19.77
CA ASP A 233 17.54 1.77 -19.51
C ASP A 233 17.77 2.48 -18.18
N PHE A 234 17.76 3.83 -18.20
CA PHE A 234 17.96 4.63 -17.00
C PHE A 234 16.65 4.73 -16.22
N VAL A 235 16.46 3.78 -15.32
CA VAL A 235 15.31 3.71 -14.41
C VAL A 235 15.79 3.81 -12.97
N LEU A 236 15.37 4.85 -12.25
CA LEU A 236 15.84 5.11 -10.89
C LEU A 236 15.56 3.93 -9.94
N THR A 237 14.34 3.44 -9.92
CA THR A 237 13.92 2.27 -9.11
C THR A 237 13.01 1.35 -9.91
N THR A 238 11.79 1.80 -10.28
CA THR A 238 10.78 1.06 -11.05
C THR A 238 10.27 1.86 -12.25
N ALA A 239 9.74 1.20 -13.27
CA ALA A 239 9.27 1.79 -14.52
C ALA A 239 7.72 1.82 -14.64
N ASP A 240 7.00 1.77 -13.53
CA ASP A 240 5.55 1.63 -13.50
C ASP A 240 4.74 2.94 -13.57
N GLY A 241 5.41 4.08 -13.44
CA GLY A 241 4.75 5.36 -13.22
C GLY A 241 3.67 5.70 -14.25
N GLY A 242 3.95 5.51 -15.54
CA GLY A 242 3.01 5.83 -16.62
C GLY A 242 1.78 4.94 -16.62
N LYS A 243 1.95 3.63 -16.38
CA LYS A 243 0.84 2.71 -16.23
C LYS A 243 -0.07 3.10 -15.07
N VAL A 244 0.53 3.35 -13.90
CA VAL A 244 -0.21 3.72 -12.68
C VAL A 244 -0.94 5.07 -12.88
N PHE A 245 -0.31 6.00 -13.60
CA PHE A 245 -0.92 7.28 -13.97
C PHE A 245 -2.11 7.09 -14.92
N PHE A 246 -1.98 6.21 -15.93
CA PHE A 246 -3.08 5.86 -16.84
C PHE A 246 -4.25 5.21 -16.11
N HIS A 247 -4.00 4.28 -15.17
CA HIS A 247 -5.06 3.67 -14.37
C HIS A 247 -5.91 4.66 -13.58
N GLY A 248 -5.29 5.73 -13.10
CA GLY A 248 -5.98 6.72 -12.28
C GLY A 248 -6.55 7.91 -13.04
N ASN A 249 -6.18 8.11 -14.33
CA ASN A 249 -6.51 9.33 -15.06
C ASN A 249 -6.89 9.08 -16.53
N GLY A 250 -6.80 7.84 -17.02
CA GLY A 250 -7.15 7.48 -18.38
C GLY A 250 -8.68 7.33 -18.58
N PRO A 251 -9.12 6.99 -19.80
CA PRO A 251 -10.53 6.71 -20.08
C PRO A 251 -11.12 5.70 -19.10
N GLY A 252 -12.33 5.95 -18.62
CA GLY A 252 -13.02 5.09 -17.65
C GLY A 252 -12.53 5.17 -16.20
N ALA A 253 -11.53 6.02 -15.89
CA ALA A 253 -11.10 6.23 -14.51
C ALA A 253 -12.22 6.83 -13.66
N ASN A 254 -12.37 6.34 -12.44
CA ASN A 254 -13.43 6.70 -11.50
C ASN A 254 -12.90 7.16 -10.12
N GLY A 255 -11.68 7.68 -10.10
CA GLY A 255 -11.00 8.09 -8.87
C GLY A 255 -10.34 6.95 -8.09
N MET A 256 -10.65 5.70 -8.41
CA MET A 256 -10.03 4.50 -7.86
C MET A 256 -9.12 3.83 -8.91
N ALA A 257 -8.47 2.72 -8.58
CA ALA A 257 -7.56 2.01 -9.49
C ALA A 257 -8.28 1.41 -10.70
N ARG A 258 -8.85 2.24 -11.60
CA ARG A 258 -9.55 1.76 -12.80
C ARG A 258 -9.49 2.77 -13.94
N ALA A 259 -8.77 2.37 -14.97
CA ALA A 259 -9.06 2.78 -16.33
C ALA A 259 -9.53 1.52 -17.06
N ASP A 260 -10.59 1.61 -17.85
CA ASP A 260 -10.95 0.53 -18.76
C ASP A 260 -9.78 0.33 -19.72
N LEU A 261 -9.22 -0.86 -19.67
CA LEU A 261 -8.16 -1.19 -20.61
C LEU A 261 -8.79 -1.25 -22.01
N PRO A 262 -8.30 -0.48 -22.98
CA PRO A 262 -8.82 -0.52 -24.35
C PRO A 262 -8.57 -1.87 -25.04
N PHE A 263 -8.19 -2.93 -24.32
CA PHE A 263 -7.60 -4.16 -24.83
C PHE A 263 -8.16 -5.41 -24.16
N GLN A 264 -9.47 -5.52 -24.00
CA GLN A 264 -10.11 -6.76 -23.52
C GLN A 264 -9.80 -8.00 -24.36
N GLY A 265 -9.28 -7.84 -25.59
CA GLY A 265 -8.93 -8.94 -26.49
C GLY A 265 -7.51 -9.52 -26.34
N PHE A 266 -6.66 -8.99 -25.47
CA PHE A 266 -5.25 -9.43 -25.33
C PHE A 266 -4.93 -10.21 -24.05
N ILE A 267 -5.93 -10.73 -23.36
CA ILE A 267 -5.74 -11.50 -22.10
C ILE A 267 -5.39 -12.97 -22.41
N GLU A 268 -4.57 -13.24 -23.42
CA GLU A 268 -4.46 -14.61 -23.94
C GLU A 268 -3.23 -15.42 -23.51
N GLU A 269 -2.18 -14.82 -22.98
CA GLU A 269 -0.98 -15.60 -22.61
C GLU A 269 -0.42 -15.16 -21.26
N GLY A 270 -0.48 -16.06 -20.26
CA GLY A 270 0.25 -15.93 -19.01
C GLY A 270 -0.58 -15.52 -17.80
N MET A 271 -1.83 -15.93 -17.70
CA MET A 271 -2.66 -15.74 -16.49
C MET A 271 -2.11 -16.44 -15.23
N ASP A 272 -1.12 -17.31 -15.38
CA ASP A 272 -0.38 -17.90 -14.25
C ASP A 272 0.60 -16.92 -13.58
N ASP A 273 0.85 -15.75 -14.20
CA ASP A 273 1.71 -14.71 -13.65
C ASP A 273 0.83 -13.67 -12.93
N PRO A 274 0.95 -13.53 -11.59
CA PRO A 274 0.15 -12.56 -10.81
C PRO A 274 0.37 -11.12 -11.24
N ASP A 275 1.29 -10.86 -12.17
CA ASP A 275 1.65 -9.54 -12.66
C ASP A 275 1.55 -9.40 -14.20
N SER A 276 0.76 -10.27 -14.84
CA SER A 276 0.55 -10.28 -16.30
C SER A 276 0.12 -8.92 -16.88
N ALA A 277 -0.65 -8.13 -16.11
CA ALA A 277 -1.07 -6.79 -16.50
C ALA A 277 0.09 -5.85 -16.86
N HIS A 278 1.24 -5.93 -16.17
CA HIS A 278 2.42 -5.10 -16.49
C HIS A 278 3.03 -5.47 -17.84
N ALA A 279 3.11 -6.77 -18.17
CA ALA A 279 3.59 -7.20 -19.46
C ALA A 279 2.67 -6.75 -20.60
N LEU A 280 1.36 -6.82 -20.38
CA LEU A 280 0.36 -6.37 -21.35
C LEU A 280 0.51 -4.88 -21.67
N PHE A 281 0.68 -4.02 -20.66
CA PHE A 281 0.91 -2.58 -20.87
C PHE A 281 2.14 -2.30 -21.72
N ARG A 282 3.27 -3.01 -21.50
CA ARG A 282 4.46 -2.86 -22.32
C ARG A 282 4.28 -3.43 -23.73
N LYS A 283 3.66 -4.62 -23.86
CA LYS A 283 3.34 -5.23 -25.17
C LYS A 283 2.50 -4.28 -26.02
N THR A 284 1.46 -3.69 -25.42
CA THR A 284 0.60 -2.72 -26.10
C THR A 284 1.34 -1.46 -26.52
N ALA A 285 2.12 -0.84 -25.62
CA ALA A 285 2.89 0.35 -25.96
C ALA A 285 3.82 0.10 -27.14
N ARG A 286 4.50 -1.06 -27.18
CA ARG A 286 5.37 -1.49 -28.28
C ARG A 286 4.59 -1.72 -29.57
N ALA A 287 3.45 -2.41 -29.50
CA ALA A 287 2.62 -2.69 -30.67
C ALA A 287 2.06 -1.41 -31.29
N VAL A 288 1.50 -0.51 -30.50
CA VAL A 288 0.97 0.77 -30.98
C VAL A 288 2.03 1.69 -31.52
N SER A 289 3.23 1.69 -30.91
CA SER A 289 4.36 2.53 -31.36
C SER A 289 5.05 1.99 -32.60
N GLY A 290 4.82 0.74 -33.00
CA GLY A 290 5.45 0.09 -34.17
C GLY A 290 6.97 -0.08 -34.05
N ARG A 291 7.54 0.09 -32.83
CA ARG A 291 8.98 -0.02 -32.58
C ARG A 291 9.28 -0.65 -31.22
N PRO A 292 10.47 -1.25 -31.03
CA PRO A 292 10.87 -1.74 -29.73
C PRO A 292 11.10 -0.56 -28.77
N LEU A 293 10.29 -0.49 -27.70
CA LEU A 293 10.42 0.50 -26.63
C LEU A 293 11.11 -0.13 -25.43
N LYS A 294 12.00 0.65 -24.79
CA LYS A 294 12.53 0.33 -23.45
C LYS A 294 11.42 0.43 -22.40
N PRO A 295 11.55 -0.21 -21.22
CA PRO A 295 10.54 -0.11 -20.16
C PRO A 295 10.19 1.33 -19.74
N SER A 296 11.18 2.22 -19.62
CA SER A 296 10.96 3.64 -19.34
C SER A 296 10.20 4.35 -20.47
N GLU A 297 10.50 4.03 -21.74
CA GLU A 297 9.77 4.57 -22.90
C GLU A 297 8.32 4.06 -22.94
N CYS A 298 8.07 2.80 -22.55
CA CYS A 298 6.70 2.29 -22.40
C CYS A 298 5.94 3.05 -21.30
N SER A 299 6.59 3.36 -20.18
CA SER A 299 6.01 4.18 -19.12
C SER A 299 5.68 5.59 -19.62
N ASN A 300 6.61 6.23 -20.35
CA ASN A 300 6.39 7.57 -20.92
C ASN A 300 5.26 7.56 -21.96
N PHE A 301 5.17 6.52 -22.80
CA PHE A 301 4.06 6.35 -23.75
C PHE A 301 2.70 6.45 -23.06
N TRP A 302 2.50 5.72 -21.98
CA TRP A 302 1.24 5.76 -21.22
C TRP A 302 1.03 7.10 -20.51
N PHE A 303 2.08 7.69 -20.00
CA PHE A 303 2.03 9.01 -19.37
C PHE A 303 1.58 10.08 -20.36
N ASP A 304 2.20 10.12 -21.53
CA ASP A 304 1.90 11.11 -22.58
C ASP A 304 0.48 10.95 -23.12
N ASN A 305 0.04 9.72 -23.41
CA ASN A 305 -1.32 9.44 -23.85
C ASN A 305 -2.35 9.88 -22.81
N THR A 306 -2.07 9.64 -21.53
CA THR A 306 -2.94 10.07 -20.44
C THR A 306 -3.00 11.60 -20.35
N LEU A 307 -1.87 12.30 -20.50
CA LEU A 307 -1.84 13.76 -20.51
C LEU A 307 -2.62 14.34 -21.70
N HIS A 308 -2.53 13.74 -22.88
CA HIS A 308 -3.35 14.12 -24.03
C HIS A 308 -4.84 13.96 -23.75
N PHE A 309 -5.22 12.83 -23.15
CA PHE A 309 -6.61 12.59 -22.76
C PHE A 309 -7.11 13.60 -21.73
N ILE A 310 -6.33 13.91 -20.70
CA ILE A 310 -6.63 14.92 -19.68
C ILE A 310 -6.85 16.30 -20.33
N LYS A 311 -5.95 16.72 -21.22
CA LYS A 311 -6.07 18.02 -21.92
C LYS A 311 -7.36 18.14 -22.73
N SER A 312 -7.76 17.05 -23.37
CA SER A 312 -9.00 16.99 -24.16
C SER A 312 -10.27 16.86 -23.29
N ASN A 313 -10.12 16.47 -22.01
CA ASN A 313 -11.24 16.21 -21.09
C ASN A 313 -11.02 16.89 -19.73
N SER A 314 -10.52 18.13 -19.74
CA SER A 314 -10.07 18.84 -18.54
C SER A 314 -11.15 19.04 -17.47
N ALA A 315 -12.40 19.33 -17.87
CA ALA A 315 -13.51 19.50 -16.93
C ALA A 315 -13.87 18.18 -16.23
N TRP A 316 -13.89 17.07 -16.97
CA TRP A 316 -14.08 15.74 -16.41
C TRP A 316 -12.94 15.38 -15.46
N TRP A 317 -11.69 15.62 -15.86
CA TRP A 317 -10.53 15.34 -15.02
C TRP A 317 -10.54 16.15 -13.73
N PHE A 318 -10.93 17.42 -13.76
CA PHE A 318 -11.07 18.22 -12.55
C PHE A 318 -12.11 17.63 -11.58
N SER A 319 -13.26 17.15 -12.10
CA SER A 319 -14.24 16.43 -11.29
C SER A 319 -13.66 15.15 -10.67
N LEU A 320 -12.85 14.42 -11.44
CA LEU A 320 -12.16 13.22 -10.97
C LEU A 320 -11.17 13.52 -9.83
N GLU A 321 -10.44 14.64 -9.93
CA GLU A 321 -9.51 15.07 -8.85
C GLU A 321 -10.27 15.43 -7.56
N LEU A 322 -11.44 16.06 -7.66
CA LEU A 322 -12.30 16.31 -6.50
C LEU A 322 -12.79 14.98 -5.88
N GLU A 323 -13.11 14.00 -6.70
CA GLU A 323 -13.48 12.65 -6.22
C GLU A 323 -12.32 11.97 -5.49
N LYS A 324 -11.09 12.01 -6.05
CA LYS A 324 -9.89 11.47 -5.40
C LYS A 324 -9.59 12.19 -4.07
N PHE A 325 -9.68 13.52 -4.06
CA PHE A 325 -9.53 14.31 -2.83
C PHE A 325 -10.55 13.88 -1.77
N TYR A 326 -11.82 13.75 -2.17
CA TYR A 326 -12.87 13.28 -1.29
C TYR A 326 -12.61 11.87 -0.75
N LEU A 327 -12.22 10.94 -1.62
CA LEU A 327 -11.91 9.55 -1.25
C LEU A 327 -10.72 9.45 -0.29
N PHE A 328 -9.75 10.35 -0.38
CA PHE A 328 -8.62 10.36 0.57
C PHE A 328 -9.09 10.60 2.01
N TRP A 329 -10.10 11.46 2.21
CA TRP A 329 -10.64 11.78 3.53
C TRP A 329 -11.85 10.93 3.93
N ASN A 330 -12.46 10.23 3.00
CA ASN A 330 -13.67 9.46 3.25
C ASN A 330 -13.38 8.19 4.06
N LYS A 331 -14.37 7.76 4.86
CA LYS A 331 -14.30 6.50 5.61
C LYS A 331 -14.20 5.27 4.73
N TYR A 332 -14.58 5.36 3.46
CA TYR A 332 -14.58 4.24 2.54
C TYR A 332 -13.16 3.74 2.30
N GLU A 333 -12.96 2.44 2.54
CA GLU A 333 -11.67 1.77 2.30
C GLU A 333 -11.67 1.20 0.89
N VAL A 334 -10.88 1.85 0.01
CA VAL A 334 -10.72 1.40 -1.38
C VAL A 334 -9.66 0.30 -1.42
N HIS A 335 -10.09 -0.95 -1.56
CA HIS A 335 -9.19 -2.09 -1.68
C HIS A 335 -8.80 -2.30 -3.13
N ASP A 336 -7.51 -2.42 -3.39
CA ASP A 336 -6.91 -2.67 -4.70
C ASP A 336 -6.12 -3.98 -4.77
N ILE A 337 -6.13 -4.75 -3.68
CA ILE A 337 -5.47 -6.06 -3.56
C ILE A 337 -6.47 -7.07 -3.01
N ASP A 338 -6.64 -8.17 -3.71
CA ASP A 338 -7.62 -9.21 -3.39
C ASP A 338 -7.38 -9.84 -2.00
N SER A 339 -6.11 -10.01 -1.61
CA SER A 339 -5.74 -10.53 -0.29
C SER A 339 -6.24 -9.67 0.86
N ASN A 340 -6.24 -8.35 0.68
CA ASN A 340 -6.67 -7.42 1.72
C ASN A 340 -8.17 -7.43 1.93
N TYR A 341 -8.94 -7.71 0.88
CA TYR A 341 -10.40 -7.63 0.92
C TYR A 341 -11.02 -8.64 1.89
N LYS A 342 -10.54 -9.89 1.90
CA LYS A 342 -11.03 -10.93 2.83
C LYS A 342 -10.72 -10.57 4.28
N THR A 343 -9.48 -10.20 4.56
CA THR A 343 -9.06 -9.75 5.89
C THR A 343 -9.88 -8.55 6.33
N TYR A 344 -10.15 -7.61 5.42
CA TYR A 344 -11.00 -6.46 5.70
C TYR A 344 -12.43 -6.85 6.08
N ILE A 345 -13.09 -7.74 5.34
CA ILE A 345 -14.45 -8.21 5.68
C ILE A 345 -14.45 -8.84 7.08
N THR A 346 -13.44 -9.64 7.39
CA THR A 346 -13.31 -10.28 8.70
C THR A 346 -13.14 -9.23 9.80
N LEU A 347 -12.24 -8.27 9.62
CA LEU A 347 -11.97 -7.24 10.63
C LEU A 347 -13.06 -6.16 10.72
N SER A 348 -13.84 -5.94 9.65
CA SER A 348 -14.99 -5.01 9.70
C SER A 348 -16.08 -5.42 10.70
N LYS A 349 -16.07 -6.69 11.11
CA LYS A 349 -16.98 -7.23 12.16
C LYS A 349 -16.39 -7.11 13.57
N THR A 350 -15.18 -6.58 13.71
CA THR A 350 -14.50 -6.40 15.00
C THR A 350 -14.68 -4.95 15.49
N PRO A 351 -14.54 -4.67 16.80
CA PRO A 351 -14.65 -3.32 17.36
C PRO A 351 -13.41 -2.46 17.10
N LEU A 352 -12.76 -2.63 15.96
CA LEU A 352 -11.59 -1.84 15.57
C LEU A 352 -11.99 -0.51 14.94
N ILE A 353 -11.11 0.48 15.07
CA ILE A 353 -11.30 1.83 14.52
C ILE A 353 -11.17 1.76 12.99
N ASN A 354 -12.08 2.41 12.28
CA ASN A 354 -11.98 2.64 10.83
C ASN A 354 -11.35 4.01 10.53
N TYR A 355 -11.02 4.23 9.26
CA TYR A 355 -10.37 5.48 8.84
C TYR A 355 -11.24 6.72 9.05
N GLY A 356 -12.56 6.60 9.07
CA GLY A 356 -13.47 7.73 9.30
C GLY A 356 -13.20 8.46 10.62
N VAL A 357 -12.91 7.72 11.68
CA VAL A 357 -12.55 8.31 12.99
C VAL A 357 -11.22 9.07 12.89
N ILE A 358 -10.21 8.44 12.27
CA ILE A 358 -8.88 9.05 12.08
C ILE A 358 -8.97 10.30 11.19
N SER A 359 -9.79 10.26 10.15
CA SER A 359 -9.99 11.38 9.23
C SER A 359 -10.61 12.58 9.93
N ILE A 360 -11.75 12.40 10.62
CA ILE A 360 -12.47 13.49 11.32
C ILE A 360 -11.55 14.17 12.33
N LEU A 361 -11.02 13.39 13.26
CA LEU A 361 -10.18 13.92 14.34
C LEU A 361 -8.82 14.39 13.82
N GLY A 362 -8.27 13.72 12.80
CA GLY A 362 -7.02 14.10 12.17
C GLY A 362 -7.12 15.43 11.42
N ILE A 363 -8.21 15.69 10.68
CA ILE A 363 -8.45 16.99 10.03
C ILE A 363 -8.54 18.10 11.10
N LEU A 364 -9.31 17.86 12.17
CA LEU A 364 -9.38 18.82 13.28
C LEU A 364 -7.99 19.05 13.90
N GLY A 365 -7.25 17.98 14.13
CA GLY A 365 -5.89 18.06 14.67
C GLY A 365 -4.92 18.79 13.75
N LEU A 366 -5.02 18.60 12.42
CA LEU A 366 -4.26 19.38 11.43
C LEU A 366 -4.57 20.88 11.57
N LEU A 367 -5.84 21.26 11.63
CA LEU A 367 -6.25 22.66 11.77
C LEU A 367 -5.78 23.26 13.11
N LEU A 368 -6.03 22.58 14.21
CA LEU A 368 -5.62 23.01 15.55
C LEU A 368 -4.09 23.04 15.71
N GLY A 369 -3.39 22.15 15.03
CA GLY A 369 -1.94 22.02 15.05
C GLY A 369 -1.19 23.09 14.25
N LEU A 370 -1.88 23.92 13.43
CA LEU A 370 -1.25 24.97 12.61
C LEU A 370 -0.38 25.93 13.43
N LYS A 371 -0.76 26.22 14.68
CA LYS A 371 0.05 27.02 15.59
C LYS A 371 1.43 26.38 15.90
N TYR A 372 1.58 25.09 15.70
CA TYR A 372 2.83 24.34 15.86
C TYR A 372 3.43 23.91 14.50
N PHE A 373 3.01 24.53 13.40
CA PHE A 373 3.38 24.13 12.05
C PHE A 373 4.89 23.89 11.87
N ARG A 374 5.74 24.83 12.34
CA ARG A 374 7.21 24.69 12.23
C ARG A 374 7.75 23.48 12.98
N LYS A 375 7.13 23.11 14.10
CA LYS A 375 7.53 21.95 14.92
C LYS A 375 7.05 20.64 14.29
N ALA A 376 5.85 20.64 13.75
CA ALA A 376 5.17 19.50 13.17
C ALA A 376 5.32 19.42 11.64
N PHE A 377 6.17 20.26 11.01
CA PHE A 377 6.27 20.39 9.55
C PHE A 377 6.42 19.03 8.84
N LEU A 378 7.29 18.15 9.33
CA LEU A 378 7.52 16.84 8.71
C LEU A 378 6.27 15.94 8.75
N LEU A 379 5.44 16.08 9.80
CA LEU A 379 4.17 15.35 9.90
C LEU A 379 3.16 15.86 8.86
N TYR A 380 3.06 17.20 8.71
CA TYR A 380 2.23 17.81 7.65
C TYR A 380 2.72 17.37 6.28
N TRP A 381 4.04 17.43 6.05
CA TRP A 381 4.64 17.12 4.77
C TRP A 381 4.33 15.69 4.34
N ILE A 382 4.46 14.70 5.23
CA ILE A 382 4.18 13.31 4.89
C ILE A 382 2.69 13.08 4.59
N VAL A 383 1.78 13.71 5.31
CA VAL A 383 0.35 13.64 5.00
C VAL A 383 0.08 14.22 3.59
N PHE A 384 0.69 15.36 3.25
CA PHE A 384 0.54 15.98 1.93
C PHE A 384 1.22 15.20 0.81
N ILE A 385 2.33 14.49 1.07
CA ILE A 385 2.93 13.57 0.08
C ILE A 385 1.90 12.52 -0.36
N TYR A 386 1.24 11.86 0.60
CA TYR A 386 0.32 10.78 0.29
C TYR A 386 -1.03 11.29 -0.24
N LEU A 387 -1.48 12.46 0.16
CA LEU A 387 -2.58 13.16 -0.50
C LEU A 387 -2.21 13.47 -1.97
N GLY A 388 -1.06 14.08 -2.21
CA GLY A 388 -0.57 14.38 -3.56
C GLY A 388 -0.39 13.13 -4.42
N THR A 389 0.12 12.04 -3.84
CA THR A 389 0.23 10.75 -4.52
C THR A 389 -1.15 10.21 -4.92
N THR A 390 -2.15 10.34 -4.04
CA THR A 390 -3.53 9.94 -4.33
C THR A 390 -4.13 10.77 -5.47
N LEU A 391 -3.90 12.07 -5.47
CA LEU A 391 -4.38 12.96 -6.53
C LEU A 391 -3.68 12.65 -7.86
N ILE A 392 -2.37 12.53 -7.89
CA ILE A 392 -1.62 12.25 -9.12
C ILE A 392 -2.02 10.89 -9.72
N PHE A 393 -2.21 9.87 -8.90
CA PHE A 393 -2.50 8.52 -9.38
C PHE A 393 -3.98 8.18 -9.17
N PHE A 394 -4.33 7.54 -8.07
CA PHE A 394 -5.71 7.16 -7.73
C PHE A 394 -5.87 6.96 -6.23
N ALA A 395 -7.12 7.00 -5.77
CA ALA A 395 -7.44 6.68 -4.39
C ALA A 395 -7.40 5.17 -4.16
N SER A 396 -6.60 4.76 -3.17
CA SER A 396 -6.52 3.40 -2.64
C SER A 396 -6.20 3.48 -1.16
N SER A 397 -6.76 2.56 -0.37
CA SER A 397 -6.42 2.46 1.05
C SER A 397 -4.92 2.28 1.25
N ARG A 398 -4.26 1.52 0.38
CA ARG A 398 -2.82 1.29 0.40
C ARG A 398 -1.99 2.56 0.15
N TYR A 399 -2.48 3.50 -0.65
CA TYR A 399 -1.77 4.76 -0.92
C TYR A 399 -1.91 5.78 0.20
N ARG A 400 -3.03 5.77 0.95
CA ARG A 400 -3.21 6.68 2.08
C ARG A 400 -2.68 6.13 3.41
N ILE A 401 -2.52 4.80 3.53
CA ILE A 401 -2.16 4.15 4.79
C ILE A 401 -0.83 4.62 5.38
N PRO A 402 0.22 4.96 4.59
CA PRO A 402 1.45 5.50 5.15
C PRO A 402 1.30 6.90 5.76
N ALA A 403 0.21 7.63 5.47
CA ALA A 403 -0.13 8.89 6.16
C ALA A 403 -0.88 8.65 7.48
N ALA A 404 -1.58 7.52 7.62
CA ALA A 404 -2.47 7.23 8.75
C ALA A 404 -1.79 7.31 10.13
N PRO A 405 -0.55 6.84 10.34
CA PRO A 405 0.15 6.99 11.62
C PRO A 405 0.34 8.44 12.03
N PHE A 406 0.65 9.31 11.09
CA PHE A 406 0.86 10.74 11.35
C PHE A 406 -0.48 11.47 11.52
N MET A 407 -1.51 11.04 10.80
CA MET A 407 -2.90 11.46 11.05
C MET A 407 -3.39 11.05 12.44
N ALA A 408 -2.99 9.87 12.94
CA ALA A 408 -3.29 9.45 14.31
C ALA A 408 -2.65 10.38 15.37
N VAL A 409 -1.46 10.93 15.10
CA VAL A 409 -0.84 11.95 15.99
C VAL A 409 -1.68 13.22 16.02
N PHE A 410 -2.16 13.71 14.88
CA PHE A 410 -3.05 14.88 14.82
C PHE A 410 -4.41 14.58 15.45
N ALA A 411 -4.99 13.39 15.21
CA ALA A 411 -6.24 12.98 15.83
C ALA A 411 -6.13 12.92 17.36
N ALA A 412 -5.04 12.37 17.87
CA ALA A 412 -4.76 12.34 19.31
C ALA A 412 -4.61 13.76 19.90
N TYR A 413 -3.97 14.67 19.16
CA TYR A 413 -3.87 16.06 19.58
C TYR A 413 -5.24 16.74 19.65
N ALA A 414 -6.14 16.48 18.71
CA ALA A 414 -7.50 16.98 18.75
C ALA A 414 -8.28 16.44 19.98
N ILE A 415 -8.09 15.15 20.32
CA ILE A 415 -8.69 14.56 21.53
C ILE A 415 -8.16 15.25 22.79
N VAL A 416 -6.84 15.43 22.91
CA VAL A 416 -6.24 16.11 24.09
C VAL A 416 -6.74 17.53 24.18
N TYR A 417 -6.82 18.27 23.08
CA TYR A 417 -7.37 19.62 23.04
C TYR A 417 -8.82 19.65 23.55
N PHE A 418 -9.65 18.73 23.10
CA PHE A 418 -11.04 18.60 23.57
C PHE A 418 -11.11 18.32 25.07
N LEU A 419 -10.29 17.41 25.58
CA LEU A 419 -10.24 17.10 27.01
C LEU A 419 -9.80 18.33 27.85
N ASP A 420 -8.90 19.15 27.33
CA ASP A 420 -8.49 20.38 28.00
C ASP A 420 -9.61 21.42 28.03
N LEU A 421 -10.39 21.58 26.95
CA LEU A 421 -11.58 22.44 26.92
C LEU A 421 -12.60 22.04 27.98
N LEU A 422 -12.83 20.74 28.19
CA LEU A 422 -13.74 20.22 29.22
C LEU A 422 -13.23 20.55 30.63
N LYS A 423 -11.92 20.39 30.88
CA LYS A 423 -11.31 20.70 32.18
C LYS A 423 -11.39 22.20 32.48
N GLU A 424 -11.18 23.04 31.46
CA GLU A 424 -11.27 24.50 31.56
C GLU A 424 -12.74 25.00 31.63
N LYS A 425 -13.71 24.10 31.49
CA LYS A 425 -15.16 24.41 31.43
C LYS A 425 -15.52 25.45 30.36
N ASN A 426 -14.76 25.45 29.26
CA ASN A 426 -15.00 26.36 28.13
C ASN A 426 -16.10 25.77 27.23
N TYR A 427 -17.36 25.90 27.68
CA TYR A 427 -18.49 25.31 26.98
C TYR A 427 -18.70 25.84 25.56
N GLN A 428 -18.37 27.12 25.32
CA GLN A 428 -18.49 27.70 23.98
C GLN A 428 -17.53 27.04 22.99
N ALA A 429 -16.24 26.95 23.32
CA ALA A 429 -15.25 26.29 22.48
C ALA A 429 -15.51 24.78 22.35
N THR A 430 -16.03 24.14 23.41
CA THR A 430 -16.47 22.75 23.40
C THR A 430 -17.62 22.55 22.40
N GLY A 431 -18.60 23.45 22.39
CA GLY A 431 -19.71 23.40 21.43
C GLY A 431 -19.24 23.57 19.99
N ILE A 432 -18.33 24.50 19.73
CA ILE A 432 -17.72 24.70 18.40
C ILE A 432 -16.96 23.44 17.95
N PHE A 433 -16.18 22.83 18.86
CA PHE A 433 -15.43 21.61 18.55
C PHE A 433 -16.38 20.45 18.18
N LEU A 434 -17.43 20.22 18.98
CA LEU A 434 -18.41 19.16 18.71
C LEU A 434 -19.17 19.42 17.41
N SER A 435 -19.56 20.67 17.13
CA SER A 435 -20.19 21.04 15.86
C SER A 435 -19.26 20.72 14.67
N ALA A 436 -17.97 21.03 14.80
CA ALA A 436 -16.97 20.71 13.77
C ALA A 436 -16.80 19.18 13.59
N VAL A 437 -16.81 18.40 14.67
CA VAL A 437 -16.81 16.92 14.61
C VAL A 437 -18.04 16.42 13.85
N ILE A 438 -19.22 16.95 14.13
CA ILE A 438 -20.47 16.55 13.46
C ILE A 438 -20.41 16.90 11.97
N ILE A 439 -20.02 18.13 11.62
CA ILE A 439 -19.94 18.58 10.24
C ILE A 439 -18.93 17.73 9.47
N LEU A 440 -17.71 17.54 9.97
CA LEU A 440 -16.71 16.70 9.34
C LEU A 440 -17.18 15.23 9.28
N GLY A 441 -17.85 14.75 10.33
CA GLY A 441 -18.45 13.42 10.35
C GLY A 441 -19.48 13.24 9.23
N LEU A 442 -20.34 14.21 9.00
CA LEU A 442 -21.26 14.19 7.88
C LEU A 442 -20.49 14.21 6.53
N LEU A 443 -19.56 15.13 6.36
CA LEU A 443 -18.81 15.28 5.11
C LEU A 443 -17.97 14.04 4.76
N THR A 444 -17.21 13.50 5.70
CA THR A 444 -16.32 12.36 5.44
C THR A 444 -17.01 11.00 5.41
N ASN A 445 -18.27 10.93 5.85
CA ASN A 445 -19.07 9.71 5.88
C ASN A 445 -20.21 9.67 4.86
N ILE A 446 -20.38 10.68 4.01
CA ILE A 446 -21.32 10.62 2.89
C ILE A 446 -21.01 9.34 2.09
N PRO A 447 -21.99 8.47 1.82
CA PRO A 447 -21.76 7.29 1.03
C PRO A 447 -21.20 7.67 -0.35
N TYR A 448 -20.01 7.19 -0.66
CA TYR A 448 -19.47 7.32 -2.01
C TYR A 448 -20.37 6.54 -2.96
N ARG A 449 -20.71 7.10 -4.10
CA ARG A 449 -21.54 6.54 -5.18
C ARG A 449 -21.80 5.04 -4.97
N LYS A 450 -22.93 4.70 -4.37
CA LYS A 450 -23.25 3.33 -3.90
C LYS A 450 -23.02 2.28 -5.01
N GLU A 451 -23.38 2.62 -6.23
CA GLU A 451 -23.25 1.75 -7.40
C GLU A 451 -21.80 1.38 -7.70
N ILE A 452 -20.86 2.35 -7.62
CA ILE A 452 -19.44 2.12 -7.85
C ILE A 452 -18.84 1.34 -6.68
N ALA A 453 -19.23 1.66 -5.45
CA ALA A 453 -18.77 0.94 -4.26
C ALA A 453 -19.27 -0.53 -4.26
N ASP A 454 -20.50 -0.76 -4.69
CA ASP A 454 -21.09 -2.11 -4.80
C ASP A 454 -20.43 -2.91 -5.93
N TYR A 455 -20.18 -2.28 -7.07
CA TYR A 455 -19.45 -2.89 -8.19
C TYR A 455 -18.00 -3.27 -7.80
N ASN A 456 -17.28 -2.40 -7.09
CA ASN A 456 -15.94 -2.71 -6.62
C ASN A 456 -15.95 -3.84 -5.58
N ARG A 457 -16.92 -3.87 -4.67
CA ARG A 457 -17.07 -4.98 -3.73
C ARG A 457 -17.31 -6.30 -4.44
N TRP A 458 -18.20 -6.30 -5.42
CA TRP A 458 -18.48 -7.47 -6.24
C TRP A 458 -17.25 -7.95 -7.00
N GLN A 459 -16.52 -7.05 -7.68
CA GLN A 459 -15.29 -7.41 -8.37
C GLN A 459 -14.19 -7.94 -7.44
N ASN A 460 -13.96 -7.26 -6.31
CA ASN A 460 -12.95 -7.69 -5.36
C ASN A 460 -13.30 -9.06 -4.76
N ALA A 461 -14.59 -9.33 -4.51
CA ALA A 461 -15.04 -10.64 -4.05
C ALA A 461 -14.83 -11.72 -5.14
N THR A 462 -15.20 -11.44 -6.38
CA THR A 462 -14.98 -12.36 -7.51
C THR A 462 -13.49 -12.69 -7.69
N ARG A 463 -12.64 -11.67 -7.70
CA ARG A 463 -11.18 -11.84 -7.80
C ARG A 463 -10.61 -12.60 -6.62
N LEU A 464 -11.11 -12.34 -5.40
CA LEU A 464 -10.71 -13.06 -4.20
C LEU A 464 -10.95 -14.55 -4.34
N HIS A 465 -12.19 -14.95 -4.66
CA HIS A 465 -12.57 -16.36 -4.81
C HIS A 465 -11.79 -17.04 -5.92
N TYR A 466 -11.60 -16.36 -7.05
CA TYR A 466 -10.72 -16.87 -8.11
C TYR A 466 -9.28 -17.03 -7.65
N SER A 467 -8.72 -16.05 -6.96
CA SER A 467 -7.35 -16.09 -6.45
C SER A 467 -7.13 -17.17 -5.39
N LEU A 468 -8.13 -17.40 -4.53
CA LEU A 468 -8.15 -18.53 -3.59
C LEU A 468 -8.16 -19.87 -4.33
N GLY A 469 -9.05 -20.04 -5.29
CA GLY A 469 -9.13 -21.25 -6.10
C GLY A 469 -7.84 -21.52 -6.85
N ALA A 470 -7.31 -20.52 -7.56
CA ALA A 470 -6.13 -20.66 -8.41
C ALA A 470 -4.82 -20.79 -7.61
N ASN A 471 -4.53 -19.80 -6.77
CA ASN A 471 -3.20 -19.66 -6.19
C ASN A 471 -3.07 -20.31 -4.82
N SER A 472 -4.14 -20.29 -4.01
CA SER A 472 -4.08 -20.83 -2.65
C SER A 472 -4.39 -22.32 -2.57
N PHE A 473 -5.33 -22.81 -3.38
CA PHE A 473 -5.75 -24.21 -3.32
C PHE A 473 -5.22 -25.05 -4.48
N PHE A 474 -5.43 -24.65 -5.73
CA PHE A 474 -4.98 -25.45 -6.88
C PHE A 474 -3.47 -25.66 -6.89
N LYS A 475 -2.66 -24.62 -6.73
CA LYS A 475 -1.18 -24.73 -6.68
C LYS A 475 -0.66 -25.56 -5.51
N LYS A 476 -1.44 -25.66 -4.42
CA LYS A 476 -1.10 -26.49 -3.24
C LYS A 476 -1.63 -27.92 -3.34
N GLY A 477 -2.27 -28.30 -4.45
CA GLY A 477 -2.84 -29.62 -4.65
C GLY A 477 -4.16 -29.88 -3.91
N LEU A 478 -4.79 -28.83 -3.37
CA LEU A 478 -6.07 -28.91 -2.63
C LEU A 478 -7.25 -28.71 -3.61
N TYR A 479 -7.38 -29.63 -4.56
CA TYR A 479 -8.24 -29.45 -5.73
C TYR A 479 -9.73 -29.37 -5.41
N GLU A 480 -10.22 -30.09 -4.38
CA GLU A 480 -11.61 -30.00 -3.93
C GLU A 480 -11.96 -28.59 -3.44
N LYS A 481 -11.07 -27.98 -2.63
CA LYS A 481 -11.24 -26.60 -2.17
C LYS A 481 -11.13 -25.59 -3.31
N ALA A 482 -10.27 -25.87 -4.30
CA ALA A 482 -10.20 -25.03 -5.51
C ALA A 482 -11.53 -25.07 -6.28
N VAL A 483 -12.15 -26.23 -6.42
CA VAL A 483 -13.47 -26.41 -7.04
C VAL A 483 -14.55 -25.59 -6.34
N GLU A 484 -14.57 -25.59 -4.99
CA GLU A 484 -15.54 -24.80 -4.21
C GLU A 484 -15.42 -23.30 -4.49
N GLU A 485 -14.21 -22.76 -4.41
CA GLU A 485 -13.94 -21.33 -4.63
C GLU A 485 -14.22 -20.91 -6.08
N LEU A 486 -13.87 -21.75 -7.05
CA LEU A 486 -14.11 -21.47 -8.45
C LEU A 486 -15.61 -21.51 -8.81
N LYS A 487 -16.40 -22.37 -8.18
CA LYS A 487 -17.87 -22.36 -8.31
C LYS A 487 -18.46 -21.06 -7.77
N ILE A 488 -17.96 -20.56 -6.63
CA ILE A 488 -18.38 -19.26 -6.10
C ILE A 488 -18.01 -18.15 -7.09
N THR A 489 -16.79 -18.18 -7.65
CA THR A 489 -16.36 -17.22 -8.68
C THR A 489 -17.31 -17.20 -9.87
N ILE A 490 -17.67 -18.37 -10.40
CA ILE A 490 -18.58 -18.51 -11.54
C ILE A 490 -19.99 -18.04 -11.19
N ALA A 491 -20.49 -18.35 -9.99
CA ALA A 491 -21.78 -17.84 -9.55
C ALA A 491 -21.83 -16.31 -9.48
N MET A 492 -20.71 -15.66 -9.17
CA MET A 492 -20.59 -14.21 -9.13
C MET A 492 -20.33 -13.59 -10.51
N ALA A 493 -19.60 -14.26 -11.38
CA ALA A 493 -19.24 -13.81 -12.72
C ALA A 493 -19.38 -14.98 -13.73
N PRO A 494 -20.58 -15.21 -14.28
CA PRO A 494 -20.86 -16.36 -15.16
C PRO A 494 -20.13 -16.32 -16.51
N ASP A 495 -19.57 -15.20 -16.89
CA ASP A 495 -18.79 -15.00 -18.12
C ASP A 495 -17.28 -15.00 -17.90
N PHE A 496 -16.82 -15.31 -16.69
CA PHE A 496 -15.39 -15.25 -16.35
C PHE A 496 -14.65 -16.52 -16.80
N VAL A 497 -14.22 -16.52 -18.05
CA VAL A 497 -13.55 -17.65 -18.75
C VAL A 497 -12.41 -18.30 -17.93
N PRO A 498 -11.51 -17.56 -17.23
CA PRO A 498 -10.43 -18.18 -16.47
C PRO A 498 -10.90 -19.11 -15.35
N ALA A 499 -12.06 -18.82 -14.74
CA ALA A 499 -12.60 -19.68 -13.68
C ALA A 499 -13.06 -21.04 -14.23
N TYR A 500 -13.72 -21.06 -15.37
CA TYR A 500 -14.12 -22.31 -16.02
C TYR A 500 -12.91 -23.14 -16.46
N ASN A 501 -11.89 -22.49 -17.02
CA ASN A 501 -10.68 -23.18 -17.44
C ASN A 501 -9.98 -23.87 -16.26
N LEU A 502 -9.83 -23.15 -15.15
CA LEU A 502 -9.19 -23.71 -13.95
C LEU A 502 -10.08 -24.73 -13.24
N LEU A 503 -11.40 -24.54 -13.26
CA LEU A 503 -12.35 -25.52 -12.74
C LEU A 503 -12.30 -26.82 -13.53
N GLY A 504 -12.20 -26.75 -14.87
CA GLY A 504 -11.98 -27.89 -15.72
C GLY A 504 -10.69 -28.64 -15.42
N LYS A 505 -9.57 -27.91 -15.25
CA LYS A 505 -8.28 -28.47 -14.81
C LYS A 505 -8.40 -29.15 -13.44
N SER A 506 -9.07 -28.51 -12.47
CA SER A 506 -9.29 -29.08 -11.14
C SER A 506 -10.05 -30.39 -11.19
N TYR A 507 -11.13 -30.44 -11.98
CA TYR A 507 -11.89 -31.69 -12.17
C TYR A 507 -11.10 -32.75 -12.90
N ALA A 508 -10.28 -32.40 -13.89
CA ALA A 508 -9.44 -33.36 -14.60
C ALA A 508 -8.44 -34.04 -13.65
N VAL A 509 -7.82 -33.30 -12.75
CA VAL A 509 -6.89 -33.85 -11.73
C VAL A 509 -7.64 -34.75 -10.72
N LEU A 510 -8.90 -34.43 -10.41
CA LEU A 510 -9.77 -35.23 -9.56
C LEU A 510 -10.38 -36.42 -10.28
N ASN A 511 -9.98 -36.71 -11.54
CA ASN A 511 -10.51 -37.73 -12.41
C ASN A 511 -12.02 -37.61 -12.72
N ASN A 512 -12.61 -36.44 -12.48
CA ASN A 512 -13.99 -36.13 -12.88
C ASN A 512 -14.00 -35.57 -14.31
N PHE A 513 -13.74 -36.46 -15.26
CA PHE A 513 -13.54 -36.08 -16.66
C PHE A 513 -14.81 -35.54 -17.33
N GLU A 514 -16.00 -35.93 -16.87
CA GLU A 514 -17.26 -35.38 -17.37
C GLU A 514 -17.40 -33.90 -17.05
N GLN A 515 -17.18 -33.52 -15.77
CA GLN A 515 -17.22 -32.13 -15.36
C GLN A 515 -16.09 -31.32 -15.98
N ALA A 516 -14.91 -31.88 -16.14
CA ALA A 516 -13.80 -31.24 -16.83
C ALA A 516 -14.15 -30.88 -18.28
N GLU A 517 -14.77 -31.82 -19.01
CA GLU A 517 -15.20 -31.64 -20.40
C GLU A 517 -16.26 -30.53 -20.52
N ILE A 518 -17.27 -30.54 -19.66
CA ILE A 518 -18.33 -29.51 -19.62
C ILE A 518 -17.68 -28.10 -19.47
N ASN A 519 -16.75 -27.95 -18.53
CA ASN A 519 -16.14 -26.68 -18.30
C ASN A 519 -15.21 -26.23 -19.45
N PHE A 520 -14.43 -27.12 -20.07
CA PHE A 520 -13.60 -26.76 -21.22
C PHE A 520 -14.43 -26.42 -22.45
N ARG A 521 -15.53 -27.12 -22.69
CA ARG A 521 -16.50 -26.75 -23.75
C ARG A 521 -17.13 -25.38 -23.50
N HIS A 522 -17.37 -25.05 -22.21
CA HIS A 522 -17.90 -23.74 -21.85
C HIS A 522 -16.86 -22.64 -22.09
N VAL A 523 -15.56 -22.88 -21.80
CA VAL A 523 -14.45 -21.96 -22.17
C VAL A 523 -14.48 -21.69 -23.68
N ILE A 524 -14.59 -22.74 -24.52
CA ILE A 524 -14.64 -22.59 -25.99
C ILE A 524 -15.89 -21.81 -26.43
N SER A 525 -17.04 -22.01 -25.78
CA SER A 525 -18.25 -21.27 -26.10
C SER A 525 -18.20 -19.78 -25.76
N LEU A 526 -17.55 -19.43 -24.64
CA LEU A 526 -17.38 -18.03 -24.20
C LEU A 526 -16.25 -17.31 -24.95
N ALA A 527 -15.21 -18.04 -25.33
CA ALA A 527 -14.02 -17.49 -25.97
C ALA A 527 -13.54 -18.47 -27.09
N PRO A 528 -14.19 -18.46 -28.26
CA PRO A 528 -13.86 -19.38 -29.35
C PRO A 528 -12.43 -19.24 -29.89
N ASP A 529 -11.85 -18.07 -29.79
CA ASP A 529 -10.49 -17.77 -30.25
C ASP A 529 -9.40 -18.14 -29.25
N LEU A 530 -9.78 -18.61 -28.05
CA LEU A 530 -8.84 -18.99 -27.01
C LEU A 530 -8.32 -20.41 -27.23
N SER A 531 -7.07 -20.52 -27.68
CA SER A 531 -6.42 -21.81 -28.00
C SER A 531 -6.31 -22.74 -26.76
N GLU A 532 -6.22 -22.20 -25.55
CA GLU A 532 -6.11 -22.96 -24.31
C GLU A 532 -7.33 -23.86 -24.04
N GLY A 533 -8.55 -23.41 -24.40
CA GLY A 533 -9.77 -24.21 -24.26
C GLY A 533 -9.71 -25.51 -25.09
N TYR A 534 -9.27 -25.39 -26.32
CA TYR A 534 -9.10 -26.53 -27.22
C TYR A 534 -7.95 -27.45 -26.78
N LEU A 535 -6.82 -26.86 -26.35
CA LEU A 535 -5.67 -27.61 -25.86
C LEU A 535 -6.06 -28.46 -24.64
N ASN A 536 -6.74 -27.86 -23.66
CA ASN A 536 -7.13 -28.56 -22.45
C ASN A 536 -8.17 -29.64 -22.72
N LEU A 537 -9.10 -29.41 -23.65
CA LEU A 537 -10.06 -30.45 -24.09
C LEU A 537 -9.35 -31.61 -24.81
N GLY A 538 -8.40 -31.32 -25.70
CA GLY A 538 -7.59 -32.35 -26.36
C GLY A 538 -6.73 -33.16 -25.37
N LEU A 539 -6.11 -32.52 -24.38
CA LEU A 539 -5.38 -33.19 -23.29
C LEU A 539 -6.32 -34.09 -22.47
N LEU A 540 -7.55 -33.62 -22.19
CA LEU A 540 -8.55 -34.41 -21.47
C LEU A 540 -8.92 -35.69 -22.21
N TYR A 541 -9.18 -35.62 -23.54
CA TYR A 541 -9.48 -36.82 -24.32
C TYR A 541 -8.32 -37.80 -24.35
N ARG A 542 -7.09 -37.29 -24.48
CA ARG A 542 -5.91 -38.15 -24.37
C ARG A 542 -5.81 -38.85 -23.01
N LEU A 543 -6.23 -38.20 -21.91
CA LEU A 543 -6.24 -38.81 -20.56
C LEU A 543 -7.37 -39.85 -20.44
N LYS A 544 -8.49 -39.67 -21.16
CA LYS A 544 -9.57 -40.68 -21.22
C LYS A 544 -9.21 -41.91 -22.05
N GLY A 545 -8.17 -41.83 -22.89
CA GLY A 545 -7.78 -42.90 -23.80
C GLY A 545 -8.53 -42.86 -25.17
N ASP A 546 -9.11 -41.71 -25.47
CA ASP A 546 -9.80 -41.45 -26.73
C ASP A 546 -8.88 -40.75 -27.76
#